data_25e6ac716bfd41073bacd070d0038721
#
_entry.id   25e6ac716bfd41073bacd070d0038721
#
_cell.length_a   1.000
_cell.length_b   1.000
_cell.length_c   1.000
_cell.angle_alpha   90.00
_cell.angle_beta   90.00
_cell.angle_gamma   90.00
#
_symmetry.space_group_name_H-M   'P 1'
#
loop_
_entity.id
_entity.type
_entity.pdbx_description
1 polymer ?
#
loop_
_entity_poly.entity_id
_entity_poly.type
_entity_poly.pdbx_seq_one_letter_code
_entity_poly.pdbx_strand_id
1 'polypeptide(L)'
;MQEEEIQAIKEGFEAKYPQITMNYFFAGTNKVLTKLATEMQSGEIAADLVWTGAPSDYRKLKENRYLSPYISPQAININEAFMDEHHYYIGGRLMSAVIAYNTDLVSEEDAPRTRS
;
A
#
# COMPACT_ATOMS: atom_id res chain seq x y z
N MET A 1 -4.70 -7.29 0.83
CA MET A 1 -4.51 -7.68 -0.58
C MET A 1 -4.27 -9.17 -0.60
N GLN A 2 -4.88 -9.87 -1.54
CA GLN A 2 -4.66 -11.30 -1.77
C GLN A 2 -3.66 -11.47 -2.93
N GLU A 3 -3.06 -12.64 -3.05
CA GLU A 3 -2.05 -12.88 -4.10
C GLU A 3 -2.66 -12.81 -5.51
N GLU A 4 -3.92 -13.23 -5.64
CA GLU A 4 -4.67 -13.14 -6.89
C GLU A 4 -4.88 -11.69 -7.36
N GLU A 5 -5.01 -10.75 -6.43
CA GLU A 5 -5.13 -9.32 -6.75
C GLU A 5 -3.82 -8.78 -7.34
N ILE A 6 -2.67 -9.16 -6.76
CA ILE A 6 -1.35 -8.71 -7.28
C ILE A 6 -1.05 -9.35 -8.63
N GLN A 7 -1.47 -10.61 -8.82
CA GLN A 7 -1.33 -11.29 -10.11
C GLN A 7 -2.16 -10.59 -11.20
N ALA A 8 -3.39 -10.19 -10.90
CA ALA A 8 -4.22 -9.43 -11.84
C ALA A 8 -3.63 -8.05 -12.17
N ILE A 9 -3.01 -7.37 -11.19
CA ILE A 9 -2.29 -6.11 -11.41
C ILE A 9 -1.10 -6.33 -12.35
N LYS A 10 -0.31 -7.39 -12.12
CA LYS A 10 0.82 -7.76 -12.97
C LYS A 10 0.37 -7.99 -14.42
N GLU A 11 -0.66 -8.82 -14.61
CA GLU A 11 -1.18 -9.13 -15.95
C GLU A 11 -1.69 -7.88 -16.68
N GLY A 12 -2.44 -7.02 -15.99
CA GLY A 12 -2.92 -5.75 -16.54
C GLY A 12 -1.79 -4.77 -16.87
N PHE A 13 -0.77 -4.71 -16.03
CA PHE A 13 0.40 -3.86 -16.24
C PHE A 13 1.23 -4.33 -17.45
N GLU A 14 1.54 -5.62 -17.52
CA GLU A 14 2.32 -6.20 -18.63
C GLU A 14 1.55 -6.16 -19.96
N ALA A 15 0.22 -6.29 -19.93
CA ALA A 15 -0.61 -6.09 -21.12
C ALA A 15 -0.54 -4.66 -21.65
N LYS A 16 -0.49 -3.66 -20.75
CA LYS A 16 -0.36 -2.25 -21.10
C LYS A 16 1.07 -1.86 -21.51
N TYR A 17 2.06 -2.49 -20.92
CA TYR A 17 3.49 -2.22 -21.12
C TYR A 17 4.25 -3.52 -21.44
N PRO A 18 4.07 -4.11 -22.64
CA PRO A 18 4.60 -5.43 -22.97
C PRO A 18 6.13 -5.53 -22.98
N GLN A 19 6.83 -4.39 -23.01
CA GLN A 19 8.29 -4.30 -22.91
C GLN A 19 8.81 -4.40 -21.47
N ILE A 20 7.92 -4.37 -20.45
CA ILE A 20 8.28 -4.43 -19.04
C ILE A 20 7.76 -5.72 -18.42
N THR A 21 8.64 -6.45 -17.76
CA THR A 21 8.26 -7.61 -16.94
C THR A 21 8.16 -7.22 -15.48
N MET A 22 7.02 -7.43 -14.88
CA MET A 22 6.79 -7.15 -13.46
C MET A 22 7.09 -8.38 -12.62
N ASN A 23 8.09 -8.30 -11.77
CA ASN A 23 8.35 -9.29 -10.73
C ASN A 23 7.82 -8.78 -9.39
N TYR A 24 7.31 -9.66 -8.55
CA TYR A 24 6.84 -9.26 -7.23
C TYR A 24 7.23 -10.24 -6.13
N PHE A 25 7.36 -9.73 -4.94
CA PHE A 25 7.47 -10.50 -3.70
C PHE A 25 6.22 -10.22 -2.86
N PHE A 26 5.36 -11.23 -2.73
CA PHE A 26 4.13 -11.14 -1.96
C PHE A 26 4.29 -11.80 -0.59
N ALA A 27 4.06 -11.03 0.46
CA ALA A 27 4.10 -11.50 1.84
C ALA A 27 3.37 -10.50 2.77
N GLY A 28 3.18 -10.88 4.03
CA GLY A 28 2.70 -9.94 5.04
C GLY A 28 3.68 -8.79 5.26
N THR A 29 3.17 -7.62 5.69
CA THR A 29 3.93 -6.37 5.85
C THR A 29 5.26 -6.56 6.58
N ASN A 30 5.28 -7.30 7.69
CA ASN A 30 6.51 -7.51 8.45
C ASN A 30 7.60 -8.25 7.66
N LYS A 31 7.22 -9.25 6.86
CA LYS A 31 8.17 -9.98 6.00
C LYS A 31 8.70 -9.12 4.87
N VAL A 32 7.84 -8.30 4.25
CA VAL A 32 8.24 -7.34 3.22
C VAL A 32 9.25 -6.35 3.78
N LEU A 33 8.96 -5.76 4.93
CA LEU A 33 9.86 -4.79 5.57
C LEU A 33 11.17 -5.41 6.05
N THR A 34 11.14 -6.66 6.55
CA THR A 34 12.36 -7.38 6.94
C THR A 34 13.25 -7.65 5.72
N LYS A 35 12.65 -8.10 4.61
CA LYS A 35 13.38 -8.30 3.36
C LYS A 35 14.00 -7.00 2.87
N LEU A 36 13.22 -5.93 2.84
CA LEU A 36 13.71 -4.61 2.45
C LEU A 36 14.86 -4.14 3.34
N ALA A 37 14.73 -4.28 4.67
CA ALA A 37 15.80 -3.92 5.61
C ALA A 37 17.10 -4.70 5.37
N THR A 38 17.00 -5.99 5.03
CA THR A 38 18.15 -6.81 4.69
C THR A 38 18.83 -6.33 3.40
N GLU A 39 18.06 -6.01 2.36
CA GLU A 39 18.56 -5.46 1.11
C GLU A 39 19.24 -4.09 1.33
N MET A 40 18.64 -3.24 2.15
CA MET A 40 19.21 -1.94 2.52
C MET A 40 20.55 -2.07 3.24
N GLN A 41 20.70 -3.05 4.13
CA GLN A 41 21.96 -3.34 4.82
C GLN A 41 23.05 -3.86 3.88
N SER A 42 22.69 -4.65 2.89
CA SER A 42 23.63 -5.15 1.87
C SER A 42 24.03 -4.09 0.84
N GLY A 43 23.28 -2.99 0.76
CA GLY A 43 23.47 -1.95 -0.25
C GLY A 43 22.90 -2.30 -1.64
N GLU A 44 22.24 -3.44 -1.76
CA GLU A 44 21.62 -3.90 -3.01
C GLU A 44 20.10 -4.01 -2.82
N ILE A 45 19.38 -2.95 -3.17
CA ILE A 45 17.92 -2.93 -3.14
C ILE A 45 17.40 -3.35 -4.50
N ALA A 46 16.72 -4.51 -4.55
CA ALA A 46 16.14 -5.04 -5.77
C ALA A 46 14.75 -4.46 -6.08
N ALA A 47 14.10 -3.87 -5.09
CA ALA A 47 12.74 -3.35 -5.23
C ALA A 47 12.72 -1.96 -5.86
N ASP A 48 11.99 -1.80 -6.96
CA ASP A 48 11.67 -0.48 -7.54
C ASP A 48 10.50 0.18 -6.82
N LEU A 49 9.59 -0.62 -6.21
CA LEU A 49 8.40 -0.14 -5.52
C LEU A 49 8.09 -1.02 -4.31
N VAL A 50 7.69 -0.38 -3.22
CA VAL A 50 7.24 -1.06 -1.99
C VAL A 50 5.79 -0.70 -1.72
N TRP A 51 4.93 -1.71 -1.52
CA TRP A 51 3.53 -1.53 -1.19
C TRP A 51 3.16 -2.30 0.08
N THR A 52 2.89 -1.59 1.15
CA THR A 52 2.48 -2.15 2.45
C THR A 52 1.29 -1.39 3.04
N GLY A 53 0.64 -1.97 4.02
CA GLY A 53 -0.48 -1.35 4.74
C GLY A 53 -0.06 -0.51 5.96
N ALA A 54 1.20 -0.16 6.10
CA ALA A 54 1.73 0.56 7.26
C ALA A 54 2.27 1.96 6.90
N PRO A 55 1.42 3.01 6.92
CA PRO A 55 1.84 4.37 6.53
C PRO A 55 3.01 4.93 7.34
N SER A 56 3.14 4.54 8.62
CA SER A 56 4.25 4.94 9.48
C SER A 56 5.62 4.50 8.98
N ASP A 57 5.68 3.37 8.27
CA ASP A 57 6.94 2.82 7.78
C ASP A 57 7.45 3.60 6.58
N TYR A 58 6.56 4.11 5.72
CA TYR A 58 6.95 5.00 4.61
C TYR A 58 7.57 6.30 5.12
N ARG A 59 7.08 6.83 6.23
CA ARG A 59 7.67 8.03 6.86
C ARG A 59 9.10 7.76 7.30
N LYS A 60 9.35 6.63 7.93
CA LYS A 60 10.70 6.21 8.31
C LYS A 60 11.62 5.99 7.10
N LEU A 61 11.11 5.35 6.05
CA LEU A 61 11.86 5.15 4.81
C LEU A 61 12.23 6.49 4.14
N LYS A 62 11.32 7.46 4.14
CA LYS A 62 11.57 8.83 3.66
C LYS A 62 12.65 9.53 4.49
N GLU A 63 12.52 9.53 5.83
CA GLU A 63 13.49 10.15 6.74
C GLU A 63 14.89 9.56 6.59
N ASN A 64 15.00 8.26 6.36
CA ASN A 64 16.27 7.57 6.12
C ASN A 64 16.75 7.63 4.66
N ARG A 65 16.08 8.38 3.79
CA ARG A 65 16.45 8.59 2.38
C ARG A 65 16.44 7.32 1.52
N TYR A 66 15.56 6.37 1.83
CA TYR A 66 15.38 5.15 1.04
C TYR A 66 14.28 5.27 -0.03
N LEU A 67 13.55 6.38 -0.04
CA LEU A 67 12.56 6.69 -1.05
C LEU A 67 13.03 7.83 -1.94
N SER A 68 12.66 7.79 -3.21
CA SER A 68 12.82 8.89 -4.17
C SER A 68 11.46 9.53 -4.43
N PRO A 69 11.37 10.86 -4.53
CA PRO A 69 10.13 11.51 -4.87
C PRO A 69 9.75 11.22 -6.33
N TYR A 70 8.48 10.95 -6.58
CA TYR A 70 7.97 10.72 -7.91
C TYR A 70 6.54 11.25 -8.06
N ILE A 71 6.31 12.09 -9.05
CA ILE A 71 4.98 12.61 -9.38
C ILE A 71 4.43 11.77 -10.54
N SER A 72 3.55 10.81 -10.21
CA SER A 72 2.90 10.01 -11.24
C SER A 72 1.87 10.84 -12.01
N PRO A 73 1.86 10.80 -13.35
CA PRO A 73 0.79 11.40 -14.14
C PRO A 73 -0.60 10.84 -13.81
N GLN A 74 -0.68 9.62 -13.30
CA GLN A 74 -1.92 8.97 -12.89
C GLN A 74 -2.43 9.46 -11.52
N ALA A 75 -1.60 10.13 -10.74
CA ALA A 75 -1.95 10.64 -9.42
C ALA A 75 -2.99 11.78 -9.45
N ILE A 76 -3.26 12.37 -10.61
CA ILE A 76 -4.26 13.44 -10.78
C ILE A 76 -5.68 13.04 -10.30
N ASN A 77 -5.99 11.75 -10.30
CA ASN A 77 -7.26 11.22 -9.86
C ASN A 77 -7.28 10.77 -8.38
N ILE A 78 -6.19 10.97 -7.65
CA ILE A 78 -6.05 10.57 -6.25
C ILE A 78 -6.14 11.81 -5.38
N ASN A 79 -6.97 11.74 -4.33
CA ASN A 79 -7.10 12.85 -3.39
C ASN A 79 -5.75 13.12 -2.70
N GLU A 80 -5.36 14.39 -2.64
CA GLU A 80 -4.10 14.85 -2.02
C GLU A 80 -3.94 14.40 -0.55
N ALA A 81 -5.05 14.19 0.16
CA ALA A 81 -5.02 13.67 1.54
C ALA A 81 -4.38 12.27 1.65
N PHE A 82 -4.26 11.53 0.54
CA PHE A 82 -3.63 10.22 0.48
C PHE A 82 -2.23 10.24 -0.14
N MET A 83 -1.64 11.41 -0.27
CA MET A 83 -0.30 11.60 -0.82
C MET A 83 0.63 12.23 0.23
N ASP A 84 1.90 11.89 0.16
CA ASP A 84 2.93 12.65 0.87
C ASP A 84 3.08 14.04 0.23
N GLU A 85 3.22 15.08 1.03
CA GLU A 85 3.35 16.48 0.57
C GLU A 85 4.55 16.70 -0.38
N HIS A 86 5.57 15.84 -0.31
CA HIS A 86 6.76 15.88 -1.15
C HIS A 86 6.84 14.73 -2.15
N HIS A 87 5.74 14.00 -2.35
CA HIS A 87 5.59 12.93 -3.36
C HIS A 87 6.51 11.72 -3.18
N TYR A 88 6.91 11.38 -1.97
CA TYR A 88 7.70 10.18 -1.70
C TYR A 88 6.87 8.91 -1.64
N TYR A 89 5.58 9.01 -1.31
CA TYR A 89 4.65 7.89 -1.29
C TYR A 89 3.21 8.35 -1.54
N ILE A 90 2.38 7.42 -1.97
CA ILE A 90 0.99 7.66 -2.30
C ILE A 90 0.13 6.48 -1.87
N GLY A 91 -1.10 6.73 -1.45
CA GLY A 91 -2.08 5.71 -1.13
C GLY A 91 -2.60 5.03 -2.40
N GLY A 92 -2.34 3.74 -2.54
CA GLY A 92 -2.82 2.92 -3.66
C GLY A 92 -4.11 2.15 -3.34
N ARG A 93 -4.51 2.08 -2.06
CA ARG A 93 -5.72 1.38 -1.61
C ARG A 93 -6.22 1.99 -0.31
N LEU A 94 -7.53 2.16 -0.22
CA LEU A 94 -8.22 2.48 1.03
C LEU A 94 -8.80 1.21 1.66
N MET A 95 -8.58 1.05 2.95
CA MET A 95 -9.23 0.02 3.76
C MET A 95 -10.09 0.71 4.81
N SER A 96 -11.41 0.54 4.70
CA SER A 96 -12.36 1.04 5.69
C SER A 96 -12.62 -0.02 6.75
N ALA A 97 -12.50 0.35 8.01
CA ALA A 97 -13.00 -0.46 9.11
C ALA A 97 -14.44 -0.05 9.40
N VAL A 98 -15.34 -1.01 9.34
CA VAL A 98 -16.77 -0.80 9.60
C VAL A 98 -17.21 -1.60 10.82
N ILE A 99 -18.28 -1.14 11.46
CA ILE A 99 -18.99 -1.88 12.50
C ILE A 99 -20.20 -2.53 11.83
N ALA A 100 -20.30 -3.83 11.93
CA ALA A 100 -21.49 -4.57 11.54
C ALA A 100 -22.19 -5.13 12.78
N TYR A 101 -23.50 -5.07 12.81
CA TYR A 101 -24.30 -5.65 13.90
C TYR A 101 -25.46 -6.47 13.34
N ASN A 102 -25.93 -7.45 14.10
CA ASN A 102 -27.05 -8.29 13.72
C ASN A 102 -28.36 -7.55 14.03
N THR A 103 -29.10 -7.17 13.01
CA THR A 103 -30.37 -6.43 13.11
C THR A 103 -31.51 -7.20 13.76
N ASP A 104 -31.38 -8.53 13.87
CA ASP A 104 -32.37 -9.36 14.58
C ASP A 104 -32.15 -9.39 16.11
N LEU A 105 -30.93 -9.01 16.56
CA LEU A 105 -30.54 -9.07 17.96
C LEU A 105 -30.33 -7.69 18.60
N VAL A 106 -30.00 -6.69 17.78
CA VAL A 106 -29.68 -5.34 18.22
C VAL A 106 -30.54 -4.35 17.47
N SER A 107 -31.27 -3.50 18.18
CA SER A 107 -32.07 -2.44 17.58
C SER A 107 -31.18 -1.35 16.99
N GLU A 108 -31.68 -0.57 16.05
CA GLU A 108 -30.95 0.55 15.46
C GLU A 108 -30.55 1.61 16.50
N GLU A 109 -31.36 1.77 17.57
CA GLU A 109 -31.08 2.72 18.66
C GLU A 109 -29.91 2.28 19.54
N ASP A 110 -29.75 0.96 19.72
CA ASP A 110 -28.70 0.35 20.53
C ASP A 110 -27.43 0.04 19.72
N ALA A 111 -27.47 0.23 18.40
CA ALA A 111 -26.34 -0.06 17.53
C ALA A 111 -25.13 0.82 17.84
N PRO A 112 -23.92 0.24 17.94
CA PRO A 112 -22.71 1.01 18.19
C PRO A 112 -22.41 1.94 16.99
N ARG A 113 -22.34 3.25 17.24
CA ARG A 113 -22.12 4.27 16.19
C ARG A 113 -20.68 4.75 16.11
N THR A 114 -19.86 4.44 17.11
CA THR A 114 -18.45 4.84 17.16
C THR A 114 -17.59 3.74 17.75
N ARG A 115 -16.32 3.71 17.33
CA ARG A 115 -15.29 2.96 18.05
C ARG A 115 -14.92 3.74 19.30
N SER A 116 -15.19 3.17 20.46
CA SER A 116 -14.66 3.66 21.74
C SER A 116 -13.19 3.35 21.90
#